data_de1bc78e6ae143ce8093aceef41fd8a5
#
_entry.id   de1bc78e6ae143ce8093aceef41fd8a5
#
_cell.length_a   1.000
_cell.length_b   1.000
_cell.length_c   1.000
_cell.angle_alpha   90.00
_cell.angle_beta   90.00
_cell.angle_gamma   90.00
#
_symmetry.space_group_name_H-M   'P 1'
#
loop_
_entity.id
_entity.type
_entity.pdbx_description
1 polymer ?
#
loop_
_entity_poly.entity_id
_entity_poly.type
_entity_poly.pdbx_seq_one_letter_code
_entity_poly.pdbx_strand_id
1 'polypeptide(L)'
;MTTIMNRYGKSIISIAAFLCTACDLSVTNPGPIQDDQLNAPTAIPALVNGMSGDLSFALGNYINRGALASGELAEAGNFAAEQQFYIGVIRPEDVNPDWSNMQQARWSAENGLKRMQTVLGSSFETNVDAPRAYLYAGFANRQLGENMCTAVIDGGPPQSDSVYFERADSLFTRAYTIATGLNNTTVANAALGGRASVRAWLGNWNAAVTDATRVPTNFVFNALFGTGTTRENNDLANQTITRRETTVFGTVYANVFKDPRTPWDTVKTTSGAIQTGQDGRTKFFRQTKYTSLGSSVPLVKGTEMLLLRAEAALRSGDIAGMTTLINQARAAYTGLAPVAAPATTAAAWTLLQSERGSVTWLEGRRLWDLRRWLKDGTNSFLATRSKCLPVSTNEVAANPNL
;
A
#
# COMPACT_ATOMS: atom_id res chain seq x y z
N MET A 1 -96.96 -15.70 -10.28
CA MET A 1 -97.35 -16.90 -9.57
C MET A 1 -96.17 -17.47 -8.81
N THR A 2 -96.25 -17.35 -7.53
CA THR A 2 -95.87 -18.31 -6.53
C THR A 2 -94.40 -18.51 -6.28
N THR A 3 -93.86 -17.93 -5.32
CA THR A 3 -93.85 -18.25 -3.87
C THR A 3 -92.68 -19.11 -3.43
N ILE A 4 -91.93 -18.52 -2.50
CA ILE A 4 -91.53 -19.09 -1.18
C ILE A 4 -90.28 -19.98 -1.25
N MET A 5 -89.31 -19.94 -0.40
CA MET A 5 -89.14 -19.57 1.03
C MET A 5 -87.62 -19.70 1.35
N ASN A 6 -87.10 -18.69 1.85
CA ASN A 6 -86.39 -18.54 3.13
C ASN A 6 -85.95 -19.85 3.83
N ARG A 7 -84.65 -19.97 4.00
CA ARG A 7 -84.04 -20.60 5.19
C ARG A 7 -82.69 -20.02 5.52
N TYR A 8 -82.70 -19.37 6.66
CA TYR A 8 -81.48 -18.85 7.29
C TYR A 8 -80.49 -19.96 7.61
N GLY A 9 -79.35 -19.92 7.03
CA GLY A 9 -78.15 -20.62 7.49
C GLY A 9 -77.25 -19.64 8.20
N LYS A 10 -77.14 -19.68 9.50
CA LYS A 10 -76.16 -18.93 10.27
C LYS A 10 -74.77 -19.41 9.92
N SER A 11 -74.10 -18.69 9.10
CA SER A 11 -72.65 -18.89 8.91
C SER A 11 -71.94 -18.21 10.04
N ILE A 12 -71.43 -18.98 10.95
CA ILE A 12 -70.41 -18.59 11.92
C ILE A 12 -69.17 -18.20 11.19
N ILE A 13 -68.88 -16.90 11.12
CA ILE A 13 -67.59 -16.39 10.63
C ILE A 13 -66.62 -16.66 11.78
N SER A 14 -65.90 -17.78 11.68
CA SER A 14 -64.68 -18.01 12.47
C SER A 14 -63.61 -17.08 11.97
N ILE A 15 -63.41 -15.97 12.68
CA ILE A 15 -62.21 -15.15 12.54
C ILE A 15 -61.02 -16.01 13.05
N ALA A 16 -60.37 -16.71 12.15
CA ALA A 16 -59.06 -17.27 12.41
C ALA A 16 -58.09 -16.09 12.53
N ALA A 17 -57.83 -15.66 13.75
CA ALA A 17 -56.71 -14.78 14.05
C ALA A 17 -55.44 -15.55 13.69
N PHE A 18 -54.90 -15.28 12.49
CA PHE A 18 -53.55 -15.64 12.17
C PHE A 18 -52.64 -14.83 13.10
N LEU A 19 -52.25 -15.45 14.20
CA LEU A 19 -51.07 -15.04 14.94
C LEU A 19 -49.89 -15.19 13.98
N CYS A 20 -49.56 -14.10 13.27
CA CYS A 20 -48.23 -13.93 12.67
C CYS A 20 -47.25 -13.93 13.84
N THR A 21 -46.77 -15.11 14.22
CA THR A 21 -45.49 -15.21 14.90
C THR A 21 -44.50 -14.65 13.89
N ALA A 22 -44.14 -13.37 14.06
CA ALA A 22 -42.97 -12.83 13.39
C ALA A 22 -41.82 -13.73 13.80
N CYS A 23 -41.44 -14.67 12.93
CA CYS A 23 -40.14 -15.30 13.01
C CYS A 23 -39.18 -14.11 13.03
N ASP A 24 -38.49 -13.93 14.11
CA ASP A 24 -37.34 -13.05 14.18
C ASP A 24 -36.34 -13.61 13.16
N LEU A 25 -36.36 -13.03 11.94
CA LEU A 25 -35.40 -13.30 10.88
C LEU A 25 -34.10 -12.52 11.19
N SER A 26 -33.70 -12.47 12.45
CA SER A 26 -32.33 -12.16 12.78
C SER A 26 -31.45 -13.29 12.21
N VAL A 27 -31.22 -13.24 10.91
CA VAL A 27 -30.15 -13.99 10.28
C VAL A 27 -28.88 -13.44 10.95
N THR A 28 -28.46 -14.10 12.02
CA THR A 28 -27.10 -14.00 12.52
C THR A 28 -26.21 -14.55 11.39
N ASN A 29 -26.01 -13.69 10.38
CA ASN A 29 -24.93 -13.91 9.46
C ASN A 29 -23.67 -13.92 10.33
N PRO A 30 -22.91 -15.04 10.43
CA PRO A 30 -21.60 -15.05 11.09
C PRO A 30 -20.59 -14.20 10.29
N GLY A 31 -21.08 -13.31 9.44
CA GLY A 31 -20.38 -12.32 8.67
C GLY A 31 -19.74 -11.21 9.54
N PRO A 32 -19.33 -10.10 8.96
CA PRO A 32 -18.49 -9.12 9.63
C PRO A 32 -19.07 -8.67 10.96
N ILE A 33 -18.19 -8.46 11.94
CA ILE A 33 -18.54 -7.91 13.25
C ILE A 33 -19.38 -6.65 13.03
N GLN A 34 -20.54 -6.56 13.69
CA GLN A 34 -21.43 -5.39 13.58
C GLN A 34 -20.71 -4.16 14.17
N ASP A 35 -21.01 -2.96 13.65
CA ASP A 35 -20.30 -1.74 14.04
C ASP A 35 -20.39 -1.42 15.54
N ASP A 36 -21.54 -1.66 16.17
CA ASP A 36 -21.77 -1.50 17.61
C ASP A 36 -20.93 -2.48 18.45
N GLN A 37 -20.70 -3.69 17.96
CA GLN A 37 -19.86 -4.70 18.62
C GLN A 37 -18.37 -4.30 18.67
N LEU A 38 -17.93 -3.43 17.75
CA LEU A 38 -16.59 -2.87 17.76
C LEU A 38 -16.33 -1.90 18.92
N ASN A 39 -17.37 -1.52 19.69
CA ASN A 39 -17.23 -0.69 20.89
C ASN A 39 -16.90 -1.48 22.16
N ALA A 40 -16.69 -2.79 22.06
CA ALA A 40 -16.25 -3.61 23.18
C ALA A 40 -14.72 -3.69 23.28
N PRO A 41 -14.12 -3.63 24.49
CA PRO A 41 -12.66 -3.79 24.64
C PRO A 41 -12.12 -5.11 24.02
N THR A 42 -12.93 -6.17 24.04
CA THR A 42 -12.59 -7.47 23.44
C THR A 42 -12.53 -7.45 21.91
N ALA A 43 -13.10 -6.45 21.25
CA ALA A 43 -13.06 -6.29 19.80
C ALA A 43 -11.80 -5.55 19.29
N ILE A 44 -11.03 -4.94 20.19
CA ILE A 44 -9.85 -4.13 19.82
C ILE A 44 -8.84 -4.89 18.92
N PRO A 45 -8.47 -6.15 19.21
CA PRO A 45 -7.55 -6.88 18.32
C PRO A 45 -8.13 -7.07 16.91
N ALA A 46 -9.43 -7.34 16.79
CA ALA A 46 -10.10 -7.48 15.48
C ALA A 46 -10.13 -6.15 14.71
N LEU A 47 -10.41 -5.05 15.41
CA LEU A 47 -10.39 -3.70 14.85
C LEU A 47 -9.01 -3.35 14.27
N VAL A 48 -7.93 -3.59 15.03
CA VAL A 48 -6.55 -3.31 14.59
C VAL A 48 -6.12 -4.23 13.46
N ASN A 49 -6.55 -5.49 13.46
CA ASN A 49 -6.32 -6.40 12.34
C ASN A 49 -7.08 -5.93 11.07
N GLY A 50 -8.29 -5.38 11.21
CA GLY A 50 -9.02 -4.74 10.11
C GLY A 50 -8.25 -3.56 9.50
N MET A 51 -7.64 -2.70 10.33
CA MET A 51 -6.78 -1.59 9.84
C MET A 51 -5.59 -2.12 9.02
N SER A 52 -4.95 -3.19 9.49
CA SER A 52 -3.87 -3.86 8.74
C SER A 52 -4.37 -4.45 7.43
N GLY A 53 -5.55 -5.08 7.44
CA GLY A 53 -6.16 -5.67 6.26
C GLY A 53 -6.49 -4.63 5.18
N ASP A 54 -7.09 -3.49 5.56
CA ASP A 54 -7.39 -2.40 4.62
C ASP A 54 -6.13 -1.78 4.03
N LEU A 55 -5.08 -1.58 4.85
CA LEU A 55 -3.78 -1.11 4.37
C LEU A 55 -3.16 -2.08 3.37
N SER A 56 -3.16 -3.38 3.67
CA SER A 56 -2.61 -4.41 2.78
C SER A 56 -3.41 -4.48 1.47
N PHE A 57 -4.73 -4.42 1.53
CA PHE A 57 -5.59 -4.41 0.36
C PHE A 57 -5.33 -3.20 -0.54
N ALA A 58 -5.24 -1.99 0.03
CA ALA A 58 -4.94 -0.78 -0.72
C ALA A 58 -3.57 -0.85 -1.38
N LEU A 59 -2.55 -1.33 -0.66
CA LEU A 59 -1.20 -1.50 -1.18
C LEU A 59 -1.15 -2.55 -2.29
N GLY A 60 -1.72 -3.74 -2.06
CA GLY A 60 -1.70 -4.85 -3.00
C GLY A 60 -2.32 -4.51 -4.35
N ASN A 61 -3.45 -3.81 -4.34
CA ASN A 61 -4.13 -3.37 -5.56
C ASN A 61 -3.35 -2.28 -6.30
N TYR A 62 -2.62 -1.43 -5.59
CA TYR A 62 -1.88 -0.32 -6.18
C TYR A 62 -0.53 -0.73 -6.77
N ILE A 63 0.20 -1.68 -6.16
CA ILE A 63 1.61 -1.97 -6.52
C ILE A 63 1.79 -2.23 -8.01
N ASN A 64 0.90 -2.99 -8.66
CA ASN A 64 0.96 -3.28 -10.09
C ASN A 64 0.91 -1.99 -10.92
N ARG A 65 -0.05 -1.10 -10.64
CA ARG A 65 -0.22 0.18 -11.33
C ARG A 65 0.93 1.14 -11.05
N GLY A 66 1.36 1.21 -9.79
CA GLY A 66 2.55 1.98 -9.40
C GLY A 66 3.81 1.50 -10.12
N ALA A 67 3.97 0.19 -10.30
CA ALA A 67 5.08 -0.40 -11.04
C ALA A 67 5.04 -0.08 -12.54
N LEU A 68 3.85 -0.07 -13.16
CA LEU A 68 3.66 0.39 -14.54
C LEU A 68 3.99 1.88 -14.70
N ALA A 69 3.48 2.73 -13.79
CA ALA A 69 3.71 4.17 -13.83
C ALA A 69 5.18 4.54 -13.64
N SER A 70 5.93 3.75 -12.87
CA SER A 70 7.34 3.99 -12.49
C SER A 70 8.36 3.22 -13.34
N GLY A 71 7.91 2.40 -14.29
CA GLY A 71 8.77 1.61 -15.18
C GLY A 71 9.42 0.39 -14.53
N GLU A 72 8.87 -0.10 -13.42
CA GLU A 72 9.28 -1.36 -12.79
C GLU A 72 8.71 -2.58 -13.52
N LEU A 73 7.51 -2.42 -14.12
CA LEU A 73 6.87 -3.39 -14.99
C LEU A 73 6.45 -2.72 -16.31
N ALA A 74 6.25 -3.54 -17.32
CA ALA A 74 5.65 -3.15 -18.60
C ALA A 74 4.29 -3.82 -18.77
N GLU A 75 3.41 -3.17 -19.52
CA GLU A 75 2.09 -3.72 -19.87
C GLU A 75 2.25 -4.91 -20.82
N ALA A 76 1.51 -5.97 -20.55
CA ALA A 76 1.44 -7.18 -21.38
C ALA A 76 0.01 -7.77 -21.38
N GLY A 77 -0.96 -6.98 -20.92
CA GLY A 77 -2.34 -7.32 -20.79
C GLY A 77 -3.24 -6.57 -21.76
N ASN A 78 -4.50 -6.41 -21.38
CA ASN A 78 -5.51 -5.77 -22.21
C ASN A 78 -6.44 -4.82 -21.41
N PHE A 79 -6.05 -4.42 -20.22
CA PHE A 79 -6.79 -3.45 -19.43
C PHE A 79 -6.44 -2.02 -19.82
N ALA A 80 -7.45 -1.22 -20.21
CA ALA A 80 -7.24 0.14 -20.64
C ALA A 80 -6.62 1.07 -19.58
N ALA A 81 -7.01 0.91 -18.31
CA ALA A 81 -6.45 1.71 -17.22
C ALA A 81 -4.96 1.40 -17.01
N GLU A 82 -4.59 0.12 -16.97
CA GLU A 82 -3.19 -0.30 -16.82
C GLU A 82 -2.32 0.23 -17.97
N GLN A 83 -2.85 0.23 -19.20
CA GLN A 83 -2.18 0.85 -20.34
C GLN A 83 -1.93 2.35 -20.13
N GLN A 84 -2.90 3.09 -19.52
CA GLN A 84 -2.70 4.52 -19.22
C GLN A 84 -1.58 4.72 -18.18
N PHE A 85 -1.54 3.90 -17.12
CA PHE A 85 -0.44 3.93 -16.15
C PHE A 85 0.91 3.64 -16.84
N TYR A 86 0.99 2.63 -17.69
CA TYR A 86 2.21 2.26 -18.40
C TYR A 86 2.73 3.36 -19.33
N ILE A 87 1.88 4.00 -20.14
CA ILE A 87 2.29 5.11 -21.00
C ILE A 87 2.48 6.43 -20.23
N GLY A 88 2.08 6.49 -18.96
CA GLY A 88 2.25 7.64 -18.08
C GLY A 88 1.24 8.75 -18.29
N VAL A 89 0.03 8.42 -18.74
CA VAL A 89 -1.11 9.35 -18.90
C VAL A 89 -2.22 8.89 -17.96
N ILE A 90 -2.10 9.23 -16.66
CA ILE A 90 -3.04 8.79 -15.63
C ILE A 90 -4.18 9.81 -15.53
N ARG A 91 -5.41 9.35 -15.77
CA ARG A 91 -6.60 10.20 -15.75
C ARG A 91 -7.41 10.01 -14.47
N PRO A 92 -8.25 10.99 -14.06
CA PRO A 92 -9.08 10.88 -12.85
C PRO A 92 -9.98 9.63 -12.80
N GLU A 93 -10.54 9.20 -13.94
CA GLU A 93 -11.37 7.99 -14.02
C GLU A 93 -10.57 6.69 -13.84
N ASP A 94 -9.29 6.66 -14.19
CA ASP A 94 -8.44 5.48 -14.09
C ASP A 94 -8.07 5.16 -12.63
N VAL A 95 -8.13 6.15 -11.74
CA VAL A 95 -7.67 6.04 -10.34
C VAL A 95 -8.80 5.82 -9.32
N ASN A 96 -10.05 5.69 -9.75
CA ASN A 96 -11.17 5.51 -8.82
C ASN A 96 -10.94 4.39 -7.77
N PRO A 97 -10.49 3.18 -8.15
CA PRO A 97 -10.22 2.13 -7.16
C PRO A 97 -9.06 2.46 -6.23
N ASP A 98 -7.96 3.00 -6.77
CA ASP A 98 -6.75 3.32 -5.97
C ASP A 98 -7.07 4.40 -4.95
N TRP A 99 -7.77 5.45 -5.38
CA TRP A 99 -8.23 6.53 -4.52
C TRP A 99 -9.11 5.99 -3.38
N SER A 100 -10.17 5.26 -3.73
CA SER A 100 -11.11 4.73 -2.74
C SER A 100 -10.44 3.80 -1.74
N ASN A 101 -9.60 2.86 -2.21
CA ASN A 101 -8.94 1.90 -1.34
C ASN A 101 -7.95 2.57 -0.37
N MET A 102 -7.15 3.53 -0.85
CA MET A 102 -6.18 4.23 -0.01
C MET A 102 -6.87 5.16 1.00
N GLN A 103 -7.93 5.87 0.59
CA GLN A 103 -8.73 6.70 1.51
C GLN A 103 -9.47 5.83 2.54
N GLN A 104 -9.99 4.67 2.15
CA GLN A 104 -10.59 3.73 3.08
C GLN A 104 -9.57 3.24 4.11
N ALA A 105 -8.37 2.85 3.69
CA ALA A 105 -7.32 2.41 4.61
C ALA A 105 -6.95 3.49 5.62
N ARG A 106 -6.82 4.75 5.18
CA ARG A 106 -6.60 5.90 6.07
C ARG A 106 -7.77 6.09 7.04
N TRP A 107 -8.99 6.17 6.51
CA TRP A 107 -10.19 6.41 7.30
C TRP A 107 -10.42 5.32 8.34
N SER A 108 -10.33 4.03 7.94
CA SER A 108 -10.47 2.89 8.84
C SER A 108 -9.46 2.94 9.99
N ALA A 109 -8.19 3.27 9.68
CA ALA A 109 -7.16 3.33 10.69
C ALA A 109 -7.36 4.52 11.65
N GLU A 110 -7.66 5.71 11.15
CA GLU A 110 -7.85 6.91 11.97
C GLU A 110 -9.15 6.87 12.78
N ASN A 111 -10.24 6.38 12.18
CA ASN A 111 -11.50 6.19 12.89
C ASN A 111 -11.38 5.09 13.95
N GLY A 112 -10.69 4.00 13.62
CA GLY A 112 -10.39 2.95 14.57
C GLY A 112 -9.57 3.44 15.76
N LEU A 113 -8.56 4.30 15.54
CA LEU A 113 -7.82 4.96 16.63
C LEU A 113 -8.73 5.76 17.56
N LYS A 114 -9.63 6.60 16.99
CA LYS A 114 -10.59 7.38 17.78
C LYS A 114 -11.50 6.47 18.60
N ARG A 115 -11.99 5.38 18.00
CA ARG A 115 -12.83 4.39 18.66
C ARG A 115 -12.07 3.69 19.81
N MET A 116 -10.83 3.27 19.58
CA MET A 116 -9.99 2.67 20.63
C MET A 116 -9.78 3.63 21.80
N GLN A 117 -9.50 4.91 21.54
CA GLN A 117 -9.35 5.94 22.57
C GLN A 117 -10.63 6.08 23.40
N THR A 118 -11.80 6.08 22.76
CA THR A 118 -13.10 6.15 23.45
C THR A 118 -13.36 4.92 24.31
N VAL A 119 -13.12 3.72 23.76
CA VAL A 119 -13.42 2.44 24.42
C VAL A 119 -12.48 2.16 25.59
N LEU A 120 -11.20 2.47 25.44
CA LEU A 120 -10.15 2.15 26.41
C LEU A 120 -9.90 3.30 27.43
N GLY A 121 -10.29 4.53 27.10
CA GLY A 121 -10.09 5.69 27.96
C GLY A 121 -8.63 5.83 28.45
N SER A 122 -8.42 5.88 29.75
CA SER A 122 -7.08 6.00 30.35
C SER A 122 -6.17 4.79 30.11
N SER A 123 -6.72 3.63 29.76
CA SER A 123 -5.95 2.42 29.47
C SER A 123 -5.44 2.36 28.03
N PHE A 124 -5.78 3.34 27.18
CA PHE A 124 -5.43 3.33 25.77
C PHE A 124 -3.90 3.25 25.53
N GLU A 125 -3.11 4.06 26.20
CA GLU A 125 -1.66 4.11 25.98
C GLU A 125 -0.89 2.89 26.57
N THR A 126 -1.51 2.14 27.44
CA THR A 126 -0.98 0.88 27.98
C THR A 126 -1.48 -0.35 27.24
N ASN A 127 -2.39 -0.19 26.30
CA ASN A 127 -2.91 -1.30 25.49
C ASN A 127 -1.88 -1.72 24.43
N VAL A 128 -1.64 -3.02 24.32
CA VAL A 128 -0.62 -3.61 23.42
C VAL A 128 -0.90 -3.38 21.93
N ASP A 129 -2.14 -3.11 21.57
CA ASP A 129 -2.56 -2.84 20.18
C ASP A 129 -2.52 -1.35 19.81
N ALA A 130 -2.46 -0.45 20.79
CA ALA A 130 -2.44 1.00 20.52
C ALA A 130 -1.28 1.43 19.60
N PRO A 131 -0.03 0.99 19.79
CA PRO A 131 1.06 1.38 18.91
C PRO A 131 0.93 0.79 17.51
N ARG A 132 0.29 -0.40 17.34
CA ARG A 132 -0.03 -0.98 16.03
C ARG A 132 -1.05 -0.14 15.28
N ALA A 133 -2.11 0.32 15.96
CA ALA A 133 -3.13 1.17 15.37
C ALA A 133 -2.54 2.49 14.85
N TYR A 134 -1.71 3.17 15.64
CA TYR A 134 -0.96 4.35 15.20
C TYR A 134 -0.04 4.04 14.02
N LEU A 135 0.64 2.90 14.04
CA LEU A 135 1.56 2.47 12.99
C LEU A 135 0.82 2.30 11.64
N TYR A 136 -0.32 1.61 11.63
CA TYR A 136 -1.11 1.40 10.41
C TYR A 136 -1.71 2.71 9.88
N ALA A 137 -2.19 3.59 10.75
CA ALA A 137 -2.63 4.92 10.35
C ALA A 137 -1.48 5.75 9.74
N GLY A 138 -0.27 5.65 10.29
CA GLY A 138 0.93 6.27 9.74
C GLY A 138 1.25 5.75 8.34
N PHE A 139 1.23 4.44 8.12
CA PHE A 139 1.48 3.85 6.80
C PHE A 139 0.40 4.19 5.78
N ALA A 140 -0.87 4.23 6.16
CA ALA A 140 -1.96 4.63 5.26
C ALA A 140 -1.82 6.09 4.80
N ASN A 141 -1.48 7.01 5.69
CA ASN A 141 -1.17 8.39 5.33
C ASN A 141 0.09 8.49 4.46
N ARG A 142 1.17 7.74 4.78
CA ARG A 142 2.38 7.70 3.94
C ARG A 142 2.06 7.24 2.52
N GLN A 143 1.25 6.17 2.36
CA GLN A 143 0.87 5.65 1.05
C GLN A 143 0.12 6.70 0.22
N LEU A 144 -0.80 7.45 0.82
CA LEU A 144 -1.50 8.55 0.16
C LEU A 144 -0.52 9.66 -0.25
N GLY A 145 0.34 10.13 0.65
CA GLY A 145 1.33 11.16 0.35
C GLY A 145 2.31 10.77 -0.76
N GLU A 146 2.74 9.50 -0.79
CA GLU A 146 3.65 8.99 -1.80
C GLU A 146 3.02 8.91 -3.19
N ASN A 147 1.68 8.80 -3.29
CA ASN A 147 1.02 8.49 -4.55
C ASN A 147 0.06 9.57 -5.05
N MET A 148 -0.64 10.29 -4.19
CA MET A 148 -1.62 11.29 -4.60
C MET A 148 -0.96 12.65 -4.92
N CYS A 149 -1.54 13.40 -5.87
CA CYS A 149 -1.11 14.77 -6.19
C CYS A 149 -1.61 15.78 -5.17
N THR A 150 -2.72 15.47 -4.52
CA THR A 150 -3.49 16.39 -3.68
C THR A 150 -4.02 15.64 -2.48
N ALA A 151 -3.92 16.22 -1.29
CA ALA A 151 -4.57 15.69 -0.12
C ALA A 151 -6.03 16.16 -0.05
N VAL A 152 -6.93 15.22 0.18
CA VAL A 152 -8.34 15.47 0.50
C VAL A 152 -8.67 14.65 1.73
N ILE A 153 -9.11 15.30 2.80
CA ILE A 153 -9.39 14.68 4.09
C ILE A 153 -10.88 14.81 4.39
N ASP A 154 -11.57 13.67 4.47
CA ASP A 154 -12.96 13.56 4.92
C ASP A 154 -13.92 14.52 4.20
N GLY A 155 -13.83 14.62 2.88
CA GLY A 155 -14.66 15.51 2.05
C GLY A 155 -14.30 16.99 2.19
N GLY A 156 -13.15 17.34 2.76
CA GLY A 156 -12.65 18.70 2.85
C GLY A 156 -12.10 19.24 1.51
N PRO A 157 -11.64 20.49 1.50
CA PRO A 157 -11.04 21.09 0.31
C PRO A 157 -9.68 20.47 -0.04
N PRO A 158 -9.21 20.66 -1.28
CA PRO A 158 -7.91 20.18 -1.73
C PRO A 158 -6.77 20.89 -0.99
N GLN A 159 -5.76 20.12 -0.56
CA GLN A 159 -4.59 20.59 0.15
C GLN A 159 -3.32 20.02 -0.50
N SER A 160 -2.16 20.52 -0.08
CA SER A 160 -0.88 19.92 -0.46
C SER A 160 -0.78 18.46 -0.02
N ASP A 161 -0.18 17.61 -0.85
CA ASP A 161 0.14 16.22 -0.52
C ASP A 161 1.03 16.09 0.74
N SER A 162 1.77 17.14 1.10
CA SER A 162 2.58 17.19 2.34
C SER A 162 1.74 16.95 3.61
N VAL A 163 0.45 17.31 3.59
CA VAL A 163 -0.46 17.08 4.72
C VAL A 163 -0.51 15.60 5.13
N TYR A 164 -0.50 14.68 4.17
CA TYR A 164 -0.44 13.26 4.48
C TYR A 164 0.87 12.86 5.16
N PHE A 165 2.00 13.43 4.74
CA PHE A 165 3.30 13.15 5.38
C PHE A 165 3.40 13.74 6.79
N GLU A 166 2.87 14.94 7.02
CA GLU A 166 2.83 15.57 8.34
C GLU A 166 1.98 14.76 9.33
N ARG A 167 0.82 14.27 8.86
CA ARG A 167 -0.02 13.34 9.63
C ARG A 167 0.72 12.03 9.92
N ALA A 168 1.39 11.46 8.92
CA ALA A 168 2.16 10.23 9.09
C ALA A 168 3.32 10.40 10.08
N ASP A 169 4.08 11.52 10.05
CA ASP A 169 5.14 11.80 11.03
C ASP A 169 4.62 11.82 12.46
N SER A 170 3.49 12.50 12.69
CA SER A 170 2.81 12.53 13.98
C SER A 170 2.38 11.15 14.45
N LEU A 171 1.73 10.38 13.57
CA LEU A 171 1.23 9.03 13.86
C LEU A 171 2.38 8.06 14.17
N PHE A 172 3.44 8.07 13.37
CA PHE A 172 4.64 7.26 13.64
C PHE A 172 5.35 7.68 14.93
N THR A 173 5.34 8.98 15.27
CA THR A 173 5.90 9.45 16.53
C THR A 173 5.14 8.88 17.72
N ARG A 174 3.81 8.88 17.69
CA ARG A 174 2.99 8.24 18.73
C ARG A 174 3.19 6.73 18.79
N ALA A 175 3.18 6.05 17.63
CA ALA A 175 3.46 4.61 17.54
C ALA A 175 4.81 4.27 18.21
N TYR A 176 5.85 5.02 17.87
CA TYR A 176 7.19 4.83 18.43
C TYR A 176 7.23 5.03 19.95
N THR A 177 6.63 6.12 20.46
CA THR A 177 6.63 6.45 21.88
C THR A 177 5.95 5.34 22.72
N ILE A 178 4.73 4.94 22.30
CA ILE A 178 3.97 3.90 23.01
C ILE A 178 4.66 2.55 22.90
N ALA A 179 5.11 2.16 21.69
CA ALA A 179 5.81 0.90 21.46
C ALA A 179 7.08 0.77 22.33
N THR A 180 7.83 1.87 22.48
CA THR A 180 9.02 1.90 23.34
C THR A 180 8.64 1.73 24.81
N GLY A 181 7.60 2.41 25.29
CA GLY A 181 7.08 2.26 26.65
C GLY A 181 6.60 0.84 26.97
N LEU A 182 6.09 0.13 25.96
CA LEU A 182 5.63 -1.26 26.06
C LEU A 182 6.71 -2.31 25.71
N ASN A 183 7.95 -1.91 25.46
CA ASN A 183 9.04 -2.78 25.00
C ASN A 183 8.73 -3.55 23.70
N ASN A 184 7.86 -3.00 22.82
CA ASN A 184 7.54 -3.58 21.53
C ASN A 184 8.55 -3.10 20.47
N THR A 185 9.72 -3.73 20.43
CA THR A 185 10.81 -3.35 19.52
C THR A 185 10.45 -3.47 18.04
N THR A 186 9.57 -4.42 17.67
CA THR A 186 9.12 -4.60 16.28
C THR A 186 8.34 -3.38 15.81
N VAL A 187 7.33 -2.95 16.56
CA VAL A 187 6.54 -1.77 16.21
C VAL A 187 7.37 -0.49 16.31
N ALA A 188 8.26 -0.39 17.30
CA ALA A 188 9.17 0.76 17.45
C ALA A 188 10.08 0.92 16.23
N ASN A 189 10.71 -0.16 15.74
CA ASN A 189 11.57 -0.14 14.55
C ASN A 189 10.77 0.16 13.27
N ALA A 190 9.55 -0.39 13.13
CA ALA A 190 8.68 -0.09 12.00
C ALA A 190 8.26 1.39 11.98
N ALA A 191 7.94 1.96 13.15
CA ALA A 191 7.60 3.38 13.29
C ALA A 191 8.80 4.28 12.96
N LEU A 192 10.01 3.94 13.43
CA LEU A 192 11.24 4.65 13.09
C LEU A 192 11.48 4.65 11.58
N GLY A 193 11.38 3.49 10.91
CA GLY A 193 11.59 3.40 9.45
C GLY A 193 10.52 4.15 8.64
N GLY A 194 9.24 4.06 9.05
CA GLY A 194 8.16 4.85 8.47
C GLY A 194 8.38 6.34 8.64
N ARG A 195 8.73 6.78 9.84
CA ARG A 195 9.01 8.19 10.17
C ARG A 195 10.26 8.73 9.46
N ALA A 196 11.32 7.94 9.38
CA ALA A 196 12.52 8.30 8.61
C ALA A 196 12.17 8.62 7.15
N SER A 197 11.36 7.78 6.51
CA SER A 197 10.91 8.01 5.13
C SER A 197 10.16 9.33 5.00
N VAL A 198 9.11 9.56 5.80
CA VAL A 198 8.29 10.78 5.67
C VAL A 198 9.06 12.05 6.03
N ARG A 199 9.98 11.98 6.97
CA ARG A 199 10.87 13.10 7.32
C ARG A 199 11.80 13.49 6.18
N ALA A 200 12.37 12.48 5.49
CA ALA A 200 13.13 12.73 4.27
C ALA A 200 12.27 13.37 3.18
N TRP A 201 11.02 12.92 3.03
CA TRP A 201 10.06 13.50 2.08
C TRP A 201 9.69 14.94 2.40
N LEU A 202 9.60 15.30 3.67
CA LEU A 202 9.41 16.69 4.15
C LEU A 202 10.70 17.54 4.11
N GLY A 203 11.83 16.97 3.66
CA GLY A 203 13.12 17.66 3.60
C GLY A 203 13.91 17.69 4.91
N ASN A 204 13.39 17.08 5.98
CA ASN A 204 14.07 17.02 7.27
C ASN A 204 15.07 15.85 7.33
N TRP A 205 16.13 15.94 6.53
CA TRP A 205 17.12 14.88 6.34
C TRP A 205 17.87 14.51 7.63
N ASN A 206 18.17 15.48 8.52
CA ASN A 206 18.87 15.21 9.77
C ASN A 206 18.02 14.29 10.69
N ALA A 207 16.75 14.61 10.85
CA ALA A 207 15.84 13.78 11.63
C ALA A 207 15.59 12.42 10.97
N ALA A 208 15.50 12.38 9.63
CA ALA A 208 15.38 11.14 8.88
C ALA A 208 16.58 10.21 9.10
N VAL A 209 17.80 10.71 9.01
CA VAL A 209 19.04 9.95 9.27
C VAL A 209 19.09 9.45 10.71
N THR A 210 18.71 10.28 11.67
CA THR A 210 18.66 9.90 13.10
C THR A 210 17.76 8.70 13.32
N ASP A 211 16.55 8.70 12.75
CA ASP A 211 15.61 7.57 12.85
C ASP A 211 16.12 6.35 12.07
N ALA A 212 16.55 6.53 10.83
CA ALA A 212 17.02 5.46 9.96
C ALA A 212 18.22 4.70 10.53
N THR A 213 19.11 5.39 11.25
CA THR A 213 20.31 4.79 11.87
C THR A 213 19.96 3.80 12.99
N ARG A 214 18.80 3.95 13.60
CA ARG A 214 18.32 3.11 14.70
C ARG A 214 17.63 1.82 14.24
N VAL A 215 17.25 1.73 12.97
CA VAL A 215 16.59 0.53 12.41
C VAL A 215 17.67 -0.50 12.05
N PRO A 216 17.63 -1.72 12.59
CA PRO A 216 18.60 -2.77 12.27
C PRO A 216 18.60 -3.11 10.76
N THR A 217 19.78 -3.39 10.19
CA THR A 217 19.93 -3.68 8.75
C THR A 217 19.09 -4.87 8.28
N ASN A 218 18.93 -5.89 9.13
CA ASN A 218 18.14 -7.09 8.84
C ASN A 218 16.66 -6.96 9.20
N PHE A 219 16.21 -5.79 9.66
CA PHE A 219 14.83 -5.55 10.02
C PHE A 219 13.93 -5.49 8.78
N VAL A 220 12.78 -6.16 8.87
CA VAL A 220 11.69 -6.08 7.87
C VAL A 220 10.36 -6.02 8.59
N PHE A 221 9.51 -5.08 8.21
CA PHE A 221 8.11 -5.02 8.61
C PHE A 221 7.22 -5.07 7.37
N ASN A 222 6.24 -5.98 7.35
CA ASN A 222 5.48 -6.30 6.16
C ASN A 222 4.00 -5.91 6.27
N ALA A 223 3.40 -5.52 5.14
CA ALA A 223 1.99 -5.70 4.87
C ALA A 223 1.74 -7.21 4.63
N LEU A 224 0.75 -7.75 5.33
CA LEU A 224 0.46 -9.19 5.29
C LEU A 224 -0.67 -9.46 4.31
N PHE A 225 -0.53 -10.55 3.56
CA PHE A 225 -1.53 -11.06 2.62
C PHE A 225 -1.89 -12.48 2.98
N GLY A 226 -3.05 -12.93 2.52
CA GLY A 226 -3.58 -14.27 2.77
C GLY A 226 -4.22 -14.86 1.52
N THR A 227 -4.74 -16.08 1.65
CA THR A 227 -5.46 -16.80 0.58
C THR A 227 -6.86 -17.24 1.02
N GLY A 228 -7.32 -16.77 2.17
CA GLY A 228 -8.64 -17.10 2.70
C GLY A 228 -9.77 -16.49 1.89
N THR A 229 -9.58 -15.26 1.43
CA THR A 229 -10.51 -14.55 0.54
C THR A 229 -9.75 -13.83 -0.56
N THR A 230 -10.43 -13.48 -1.66
CA THR A 230 -9.82 -12.69 -2.75
C THR A 230 -9.40 -11.29 -2.28
N ARG A 231 -10.04 -10.73 -1.24
CA ARG A 231 -9.67 -9.45 -0.65
C ARG A 231 -8.31 -9.49 0.05
N GLU A 232 -7.90 -10.65 0.55
CA GLU A 232 -6.62 -10.83 1.24
C GLU A 232 -5.45 -11.06 0.28
N ASN A 233 -5.72 -11.31 -1.00
CA ASN A 233 -4.71 -11.69 -1.96
C ASN A 233 -3.73 -10.53 -2.26
N ASN A 234 -2.47 -10.89 -2.46
CA ASN A 234 -1.50 -10.02 -3.11
C ASN A 234 -1.84 -9.93 -4.61
N ASP A 235 -2.49 -8.85 -5.02
CA ASP A 235 -2.94 -8.69 -6.40
C ASP A 235 -1.76 -8.54 -7.37
N LEU A 236 -0.61 -8.03 -6.94
CA LEU A 236 0.59 -8.03 -7.79
C LEU A 236 0.97 -9.45 -8.22
N ALA A 237 0.96 -10.42 -7.30
CA ALA A 237 1.21 -11.83 -7.66
C ALA A 237 0.14 -12.36 -8.61
N ASN A 238 -1.12 -11.98 -8.42
CA ASN A 238 -2.21 -12.33 -9.32
C ASN A 238 -1.96 -11.79 -10.74
N GLN A 239 -1.66 -10.49 -10.88
CA GLN A 239 -1.44 -9.83 -12.19
C GLN A 239 -0.20 -10.35 -12.91
N THR A 240 0.88 -10.59 -12.18
CA THR A 240 2.20 -10.93 -12.74
C THR A 240 2.44 -12.42 -12.92
N ILE A 241 1.68 -13.29 -12.26
CA ILE A 241 1.87 -14.75 -12.33
C ILE A 241 0.65 -15.44 -12.92
N THR A 242 -0.53 -15.24 -12.30
CA THR A 242 -1.75 -15.96 -12.69
C THR A 242 -2.31 -15.41 -14.00
N ARG A 243 -2.44 -14.09 -14.10
CA ARG A 243 -3.10 -13.43 -15.24
C ARG A 243 -2.14 -13.04 -16.35
N ARG A 244 -0.85 -12.85 -16.08
CA ARG A 244 0.17 -12.42 -17.05
C ARG A 244 -0.16 -11.07 -17.71
N GLU A 245 -0.77 -10.16 -16.97
CA GLU A 245 -1.17 -8.83 -17.45
C GLU A 245 0.02 -7.87 -17.51
N THR A 246 1.08 -8.14 -16.73
CA THR A 246 2.26 -7.30 -16.68
C THR A 246 3.53 -8.15 -16.67
N THR A 247 4.62 -7.59 -17.18
CA THR A 247 5.88 -8.29 -17.44
C THR A 247 7.08 -7.45 -17.01
N VAL A 248 8.19 -8.09 -16.68
CA VAL A 248 9.50 -7.42 -16.49
C VAL A 248 10.17 -7.11 -17.84
N PHE A 249 9.76 -7.79 -18.93
CA PHE A 249 10.31 -7.57 -20.28
C PHE A 249 10.16 -6.11 -20.70
N GLY A 250 11.22 -5.53 -21.28
CA GLY A 250 11.21 -4.13 -21.73
C GLY A 250 11.52 -3.10 -20.64
N THR A 251 11.67 -3.52 -19.38
CA THR A 251 12.12 -2.65 -18.29
C THR A 251 13.64 -2.69 -18.11
N VAL A 252 14.16 -1.72 -17.35
CA VAL A 252 15.60 -1.72 -16.98
C VAL A 252 15.99 -2.95 -16.16
N TYR A 253 15.05 -3.53 -15.43
CA TYR A 253 15.25 -4.72 -14.59
C TYR A 253 15.43 -6.01 -15.40
N ALA A 254 14.89 -6.08 -16.62
CA ALA A 254 15.10 -7.20 -17.54
C ALA A 254 16.54 -7.24 -18.10
N ASN A 255 17.20 -6.09 -18.16
CA ASN A 255 18.55 -5.95 -18.72
C ASN A 255 19.64 -6.07 -17.68
N VAL A 256 19.32 -5.96 -16.40
CA VAL A 256 20.27 -6.15 -15.29
C VAL A 256 20.41 -7.63 -15.01
N PHE A 257 21.61 -8.15 -15.19
CA PHE A 257 21.91 -9.55 -14.98
C PHE A 257 21.62 -9.97 -13.53
N LYS A 258 20.62 -10.85 -13.35
CA LYS A 258 20.33 -11.66 -12.15
C LYS A 258 20.61 -10.99 -10.79
N ASP A 259 20.17 -9.77 -10.60
CA ASP A 259 20.21 -9.14 -9.29
C ASP A 259 19.24 -9.90 -8.35
N PRO A 260 19.71 -10.43 -7.22
CA PRO A 260 18.84 -11.20 -6.30
C PRO A 260 17.72 -10.36 -5.67
N ARG A 261 17.79 -9.03 -5.78
CA ARG A 261 16.75 -8.10 -5.29
C ARG A 261 15.60 -7.92 -6.28
N THR A 262 15.84 -8.20 -7.57
CA THR A 262 14.89 -8.06 -8.67
C THR A 262 14.73 -9.36 -9.46
N PRO A 263 14.36 -10.45 -8.78
CA PRO A 263 14.36 -11.78 -9.38
C PRO A 263 13.20 -11.94 -10.39
N TRP A 264 13.52 -12.48 -11.55
CA TRP A 264 12.57 -12.82 -12.60
C TRP A 264 13.00 -14.05 -13.40
N ASP A 265 12.07 -14.69 -14.09
CA ASP A 265 12.32 -15.81 -14.99
C ASP A 265 11.51 -15.68 -16.30
N THR A 266 11.76 -16.59 -17.24
CA THR A 266 10.98 -16.75 -18.45
C THR A 266 10.18 -18.04 -18.38
N VAL A 267 8.87 -17.94 -18.63
CA VAL A 267 8.02 -19.12 -18.79
C VAL A 267 8.04 -19.54 -20.27
N LYS A 268 8.24 -20.83 -20.53
CA LYS A 268 8.27 -21.37 -21.90
C LYS A 268 6.97 -22.11 -22.21
N THR A 269 6.56 -22.04 -23.46
CA THR A 269 5.48 -22.86 -24.04
C THR A 269 5.96 -24.31 -24.23
N THR A 270 5.09 -25.22 -24.57
CA THR A 270 5.41 -26.61 -24.92
C THR A 270 6.34 -26.70 -26.14
N SER A 271 6.30 -25.71 -27.04
CA SER A 271 7.22 -25.61 -28.19
C SER A 271 8.59 -25.04 -27.85
N GLY A 272 8.85 -24.66 -26.58
CA GLY A 272 10.13 -24.07 -26.14
C GLY A 272 10.24 -22.56 -26.35
N ALA A 273 9.25 -21.90 -26.98
CA ALA A 273 9.21 -20.45 -27.13
C ALA A 273 8.91 -19.76 -25.80
N ILE A 274 9.39 -18.50 -25.62
CA ILE A 274 9.00 -17.69 -24.46
C ILE A 274 7.49 -17.39 -24.56
N GLN A 275 6.76 -17.64 -23.47
CA GLN A 275 5.33 -17.34 -23.38
C GLN A 275 5.08 -15.85 -23.54
N THR A 276 3.93 -15.48 -24.12
CA THR A 276 3.48 -14.10 -24.17
C THR A 276 2.56 -13.74 -23.02
N GLY A 277 2.44 -12.45 -22.76
CA GLY A 277 1.44 -11.89 -21.86
C GLY A 277 0.01 -12.15 -22.36
N GLN A 278 -0.95 -11.58 -21.67
CA GLN A 278 -2.37 -11.73 -22.01
C GLN A 278 -2.75 -11.04 -23.33
N ASP A 279 -1.96 -10.07 -23.77
CA ASP A 279 -2.08 -9.40 -25.09
C ASP A 279 -1.67 -10.30 -26.28
N GLY A 280 -1.16 -11.50 -26.03
CA GLY A 280 -0.74 -12.49 -27.01
C GLY A 280 0.52 -12.15 -27.81
N ARG A 281 1.21 -11.04 -27.53
CA ARG A 281 2.35 -10.54 -28.32
C ARG A 281 3.59 -10.15 -27.49
N THR A 282 3.42 -9.52 -26.33
CA THR A 282 4.52 -9.08 -25.49
C THR A 282 5.16 -10.27 -24.77
N LYS A 283 6.48 -10.39 -24.82
CA LYS A 283 7.20 -11.46 -24.10
C LYS A 283 6.91 -11.39 -22.60
N PHE A 284 6.62 -12.53 -22.01
CA PHE A 284 6.32 -12.63 -20.59
C PHE A 284 7.55 -13.03 -19.78
N PHE A 285 8.14 -12.06 -19.08
CA PHE A 285 9.17 -12.27 -18.07
C PHE A 285 8.50 -12.10 -16.71
N ARG A 286 8.36 -13.21 -15.99
CA ARG A 286 7.62 -13.29 -14.75
C ARG A 286 8.50 -12.85 -13.60
N GLN A 287 8.04 -11.91 -12.78
CA GLN A 287 8.69 -11.62 -11.50
C GLN A 287 8.58 -12.85 -10.58
N THR A 288 9.62 -13.12 -9.80
CA THR A 288 9.68 -14.25 -8.86
C THR A 288 9.94 -13.80 -7.42
N LYS A 289 9.77 -12.50 -7.14
CA LYS A 289 9.86 -11.94 -5.79
C LYS A 289 8.65 -12.32 -4.93
N TYR A 290 7.46 -12.27 -5.51
CA TYR A 290 6.20 -12.62 -4.87
C TYR A 290 5.59 -13.81 -5.60
N THR A 291 5.80 -15.01 -5.07
CA THR A 291 5.48 -16.27 -5.77
C THR A 291 4.09 -16.82 -5.50
N SER A 292 3.35 -16.21 -4.58
CA SER A 292 1.99 -16.63 -4.22
C SER A 292 1.08 -15.45 -3.87
N LEU A 293 -0.23 -15.68 -3.90
CA LEU A 293 -1.24 -14.71 -3.47
C LEU A 293 -1.12 -14.31 -1.98
N GLY A 294 -0.46 -15.13 -1.16
CA GLY A 294 -0.17 -14.84 0.25
C GLY A 294 1.21 -14.20 0.48
N SER A 295 1.96 -13.85 -0.57
CA SER A 295 3.29 -13.25 -0.42
C SER A 295 3.19 -11.85 0.19
N SER A 296 3.85 -11.63 1.32
CA SER A 296 3.87 -10.36 2.03
C SER A 296 4.75 -9.32 1.33
N VAL A 297 4.41 -8.03 1.50
CA VAL A 297 5.12 -6.90 0.88
C VAL A 297 5.77 -6.04 1.98
N PRO A 298 7.07 -5.73 1.88
CA PRO A 298 7.73 -4.89 2.87
C PRO A 298 7.17 -3.45 2.91
N LEU A 299 6.87 -2.97 4.11
CA LEU A 299 6.55 -1.57 4.41
C LEU A 299 7.77 -0.79 4.89
N VAL A 300 8.70 -1.48 5.58
CA VAL A 300 9.99 -0.95 6.05
C VAL A 300 11.02 -2.06 5.94
N LYS A 301 12.22 -1.70 5.47
CA LYS A 301 13.41 -2.56 5.50
C LYS A 301 14.63 -1.80 6.01
N GLY A 302 15.47 -2.46 6.81
CA GLY A 302 16.74 -1.89 7.24
C GLY A 302 17.68 -1.55 6.08
N THR A 303 17.68 -2.35 5.01
CA THR A 303 18.44 -2.07 3.79
C THR A 303 17.95 -0.81 3.06
N GLU A 304 16.63 -0.53 3.09
CA GLU A 304 16.09 0.74 2.59
C GLU A 304 16.56 1.92 3.44
N MET A 305 16.64 1.76 4.76
CA MET A 305 17.14 2.79 5.67
C MET A 305 18.61 3.13 5.43
N LEU A 306 19.44 2.15 5.06
CA LEU A 306 20.81 2.40 4.61
C LEU A 306 20.84 3.25 3.35
N LEU A 307 19.96 2.98 2.37
CA LEU A 307 19.89 3.77 1.13
C LEU A 307 19.30 5.17 1.34
N LEU A 308 18.42 5.36 2.31
CA LEU A 308 17.95 6.69 2.69
C LEU A 308 19.10 7.52 3.31
N ARG A 309 19.92 6.90 4.17
CA ARG A 309 21.14 7.52 4.72
C ARG A 309 22.17 7.80 3.61
N ALA A 310 22.30 6.88 2.64
CA ALA A 310 23.16 7.09 1.48
C ALA A 310 22.72 8.28 0.63
N GLU A 311 21.41 8.48 0.44
CA GLU A 311 20.86 9.66 -0.23
C GLU A 311 21.19 10.94 0.54
N ALA A 312 21.04 10.94 1.86
CA ALA A 312 21.42 12.08 2.69
C ALA A 312 22.90 12.43 2.59
N ALA A 313 23.80 11.42 2.58
CA ALA A 313 25.24 11.61 2.37
C ALA A 313 25.54 12.22 1.00
N LEU A 314 24.91 11.71 -0.08
CA LEU A 314 25.08 12.25 -1.41
C LEU A 314 24.58 13.70 -1.52
N ARG A 315 23.46 14.03 -0.88
CA ARG A 315 22.92 15.40 -0.82
C ARG A 315 23.86 16.41 -0.15
N SER A 316 24.70 15.94 0.79
CA SER A 316 25.77 16.75 1.40
C SER A 316 27.10 16.70 0.62
N GLY A 317 27.16 16.03 -0.54
CA GLY A 317 28.36 15.91 -1.36
C GLY A 317 29.31 14.76 -0.96
N ASP A 318 28.93 13.93 0.03
CA ASP A 318 29.74 12.81 0.51
C ASP A 318 29.50 11.54 -0.33
N ILE A 319 30.17 11.45 -1.49
CA ILE A 319 30.10 10.29 -2.39
C ILE A 319 30.72 9.03 -1.73
N ALA A 320 31.77 9.19 -0.92
CA ALA A 320 32.42 8.06 -0.24
C ALA A 320 31.52 7.45 0.84
N GLY A 321 30.91 8.29 1.68
CA GLY A 321 29.92 7.87 2.67
C GLY A 321 28.69 7.22 2.04
N MET A 322 28.15 7.82 0.97
CA MET A 322 27.08 7.21 0.16
C MET A 322 27.46 5.79 -0.31
N THR A 323 28.65 5.63 -0.90
CA THR A 323 29.10 4.34 -1.43
C THR A 323 29.28 3.29 -0.32
N THR A 324 29.79 3.71 0.83
CA THR A 324 29.92 2.84 2.01
C THR A 324 28.57 2.30 2.45
N LEU A 325 27.56 3.16 2.54
CA LEU A 325 26.19 2.77 2.94
C LEU A 325 25.51 1.88 1.88
N ILE A 326 25.72 2.16 0.59
CA ILE A 326 25.28 1.28 -0.49
C ILE A 326 25.90 -0.11 -0.34
N ASN A 327 27.20 -0.19 -0.10
CA ASN A 327 27.90 -1.48 0.05
C ASN A 327 27.43 -2.24 1.29
N GLN A 328 27.10 -1.57 2.38
CA GLN A 328 26.43 -2.19 3.53
C GLN A 328 25.06 -2.77 3.16
N ALA A 329 24.25 -2.05 2.38
CA ALA A 329 22.98 -2.56 1.90
C ALA A 329 23.14 -3.76 0.96
N ARG A 330 24.13 -3.74 0.07
CA ARG A 330 24.46 -4.85 -0.86
C ARG A 330 24.91 -6.10 -0.12
N ALA A 331 25.70 -5.95 0.94
CA ALA A 331 26.20 -7.07 1.75
C ALA A 331 25.07 -7.89 2.43
N ALA A 332 23.87 -7.32 2.56
CA ALA A 332 22.68 -8.05 3.05
C ALA A 332 22.09 -9.04 2.02
N TYR A 333 22.59 -9.03 0.76
CA TYR A 333 22.08 -9.87 -0.32
C TYR A 333 23.22 -10.75 -0.87
N THR A 334 23.06 -12.06 -0.74
CA THR A 334 24.05 -13.04 -1.22
C THR A 334 24.31 -12.86 -2.73
N GLY A 335 25.58 -12.85 -3.11
CA GLY A 335 26.00 -12.75 -4.51
C GLY A 335 26.18 -11.33 -5.06
N LEU A 336 25.92 -10.28 -4.26
CA LEU A 336 26.19 -8.90 -4.66
C LEU A 336 27.59 -8.47 -4.21
N ALA A 337 28.47 -8.23 -5.19
CA ALA A 337 29.80 -7.65 -4.94
C ALA A 337 29.69 -6.16 -4.55
N PRO A 338 30.64 -5.63 -3.76
CA PRO A 338 30.75 -4.19 -3.53
C PRO A 338 30.92 -3.41 -4.83
N VAL A 339 30.45 -2.17 -4.85
CA VAL A 339 30.66 -1.23 -5.96
C VAL A 339 31.71 -0.21 -5.57
N ALA A 340 32.47 0.27 -6.57
CA ALA A 340 33.43 1.37 -6.40
C ALA A 340 32.70 2.72 -6.28
N ALA A 341 33.33 3.67 -5.61
CA ALA A 341 32.82 5.03 -5.52
C ALA A 341 32.84 5.70 -6.91
N PRO A 342 31.71 6.28 -7.35
CA PRO A 342 31.64 7.02 -8.60
C PRO A 342 32.54 8.26 -8.59
N ALA A 343 33.12 8.59 -9.75
CA ALA A 343 34.02 9.73 -9.90
C ALA A 343 33.27 11.10 -9.94
N THR A 344 31.97 11.10 -10.25
CA THR A 344 31.18 12.33 -10.39
C THR A 344 29.87 12.26 -9.61
N THR A 345 29.34 13.41 -9.20
CA THR A 345 28.03 13.50 -8.55
C THR A 345 26.90 12.95 -9.42
N ALA A 346 26.94 13.18 -10.73
CA ALA A 346 25.93 12.63 -11.65
C ALA A 346 25.95 11.08 -11.68
N ALA A 347 27.13 10.47 -11.74
CA ALA A 347 27.29 9.02 -11.66
C ALA A 347 26.87 8.48 -10.27
N ALA A 348 27.12 9.23 -9.20
CA ALA A 348 26.70 8.88 -7.85
C ALA A 348 25.17 8.85 -7.72
N TRP A 349 24.46 9.84 -8.27
CA TRP A 349 22.99 9.82 -8.32
C TRP A 349 22.46 8.63 -9.14
N THR A 350 23.05 8.35 -10.29
CA THR A 350 22.67 7.19 -11.11
C THR A 350 22.83 5.87 -10.33
N LEU A 351 23.95 5.69 -9.63
CA LEU A 351 24.18 4.51 -8.79
C LEU A 351 23.15 4.42 -7.66
N LEU A 352 22.97 5.49 -6.89
CA LEU A 352 22.01 5.51 -5.78
C LEU A 352 20.57 5.18 -6.24
N GLN A 353 20.12 5.76 -7.35
CA GLN A 353 18.80 5.54 -7.92
C GLN A 353 18.59 4.11 -8.40
N SER A 354 19.62 3.49 -8.96
CA SER A 354 19.63 2.09 -9.35
C SER A 354 19.56 1.16 -8.13
N GLU A 355 20.40 1.40 -7.12
CA GLU A 355 20.44 0.60 -5.90
C GLU A 355 19.14 0.69 -5.11
N ARG A 356 18.59 1.90 -4.98
CA ARG A 356 17.31 2.10 -4.31
C ARG A 356 16.16 1.45 -5.09
N GLY A 357 16.13 1.60 -6.42
CA GLY A 357 15.15 0.93 -7.26
C GLY A 357 15.20 -0.59 -7.16
N SER A 358 16.39 -1.19 -7.02
CA SER A 358 16.53 -2.63 -6.82
C SER A 358 16.10 -3.08 -5.44
N VAL A 359 16.46 -2.35 -4.36
CA VAL A 359 16.06 -2.70 -2.99
C VAL A 359 14.56 -2.59 -2.80
N THR A 360 13.91 -1.56 -3.34
CA THR A 360 12.46 -1.32 -3.17
C THR A 360 11.62 -1.82 -4.36
N TRP A 361 12.19 -2.64 -5.25
CA TRP A 361 11.53 -3.12 -6.45
C TRP A 361 10.19 -3.78 -6.13
N LEU A 362 9.14 -3.37 -6.82
CA LEU A 362 7.76 -3.85 -6.66
C LEU A 362 7.21 -3.72 -5.22
N GLU A 363 7.54 -2.65 -4.53
CA GLU A 363 7.03 -2.34 -3.17
C GLU A 363 6.14 -1.09 -3.13
N GLY A 364 5.73 -0.60 -4.32
CA GLY A 364 4.85 0.57 -4.44
C GLY A 364 5.51 1.91 -4.07
N ARG A 365 6.86 1.98 -4.08
CA ARG A 365 7.63 3.13 -3.57
C ARG A 365 8.31 3.96 -4.67
N ARG A 366 8.48 3.39 -5.86
CA ARG A 366 9.31 3.95 -6.93
C ARG A 366 8.75 5.26 -7.49
N LEU A 367 7.42 5.39 -7.65
CA LEU A 367 6.80 6.59 -8.20
C LEU A 367 7.17 7.84 -7.39
N TRP A 368 7.13 7.74 -6.05
CA TRP A 368 7.51 8.83 -5.16
C TRP A 368 8.99 9.19 -5.26
N ASP A 369 9.89 8.22 -5.33
CA ASP A 369 11.30 8.46 -5.50
C ASP A 369 11.57 9.24 -6.80
N LEU A 370 10.93 8.84 -7.90
CA LEU A 370 11.05 9.53 -9.20
C LEU A 370 10.48 10.97 -9.15
N ARG A 371 9.38 11.21 -8.41
CA ARG A 371 8.84 12.56 -8.19
C ARG A 371 9.86 13.48 -7.49
N ARG A 372 10.46 12.99 -6.41
CA ARG A 372 11.47 13.75 -5.65
C ARG A 372 12.69 14.05 -6.50
N TRP A 373 13.22 13.07 -7.16
CA TRP A 373 14.40 13.22 -8.00
C TRP A 373 14.15 14.08 -9.24
N LEU A 374 12.94 14.09 -9.79
CA LEU A 374 12.55 15.05 -10.82
C LEU A 374 12.57 16.48 -10.28
N LYS A 375 11.99 16.71 -9.10
CA LYS A 375 12.00 18.01 -8.43
C LYS A 375 13.42 18.50 -8.15
N ASP A 376 14.31 17.58 -7.80
CA ASP A 376 15.73 17.89 -7.53
C ASP A 376 16.59 17.97 -8.81
N GLY A 377 16.02 17.74 -9.99
CA GLY A 377 16.74 17.75 -11.28
C GLY A 377 17.72 16.57 -11.46
N THR A 378 17.62 15.53 -10.65
CA THR A 378 18.53 14.37 -10.68
C THR A 378 17.99 13.16 -11.46
N ASN A 379 16.71 13.22 -11.90
CA ASN A 379 16.08 12.20 -12.73
C ASN A 379 14.98 12.83 -13.59
N SER A 380 14.87 12.40 -14.84
CA SER A 380 13.93 12.96 -15.82
C SER A 380 12.83 12.00 -16.27
N PHE A 381 12.74 10.80 -15.70
CA PHE A 381 11.78 9.76 -16.13
C PHE A 381 10.33 10.26 -16.15
N LEU A 382 9.93 11.06 -15.16
CA LEU A 382 8.59 11.64 -15.07
C LEU A 382 8.43 13.01 -15.75
N ALA A 383 9.41 13.50 -16.50
CA ALA A 383 9.35 14.86 -17.09
C ALA A 383 8.15 15.04 -18.03
N THR A 384 7.80 13.98 -18.78
CA THR A 384 6.70 13.96 -19.76
C THR A 384 5.55 13.03 -19.36
N ARG A 385 5.54 12.55 -18.11
CA ARG A 385 4.57 11.57 -17.59
C ARG A 385 3.79 12.15 -16.41
N SER A 386 2.64 11.55 -16.09
CA SER A 386 1.92 11.83 -14.84
C SER A 386 2.84 11.57 -13.66
N LYS A 387 2.96 12.53 -12.76
CA LYS A 387 3.89 12.49 -11.63
C LYS A 387 3.29 11.83 -10.39
N CYS A 388 1.96 11.76 -10.34
CA CYS A 388 1.18 11.29 -9.20
C CYS A 388 -0.25 10.99 -9.68
N LEU A 389 -1.06 10.38 -8.82
CA LEU A 389 -2.45 10.10 -9.09
C LEU A 389 -3.32 11.34 -8.81
N PRO A 390 -4.14 11.78 -9.77
CA PRO A 390 -5.07 12.90 -9.58
C PRO A 390 -6.18 12.52 -8.57
N VAL A 391 -6.96 13.51 -8.16
CA VAL A 391 -8.22 13.27 -7.45
C VAL A 391 -9.15 12.48 -8.38
N SER A 392 -9.80 11.45 -7.85
CA SER A 392 -10.65 10.56 -8.64
C SER A 392 -11.96 11.23 -9.07
N THR A 393 -12.55 10.78 -10.18
CA THR A 393 -13.86 11.30 -10.62
C THR A 393 -14.95 11.07 -9.60
N ASN A 394 -14.89 9.96 -8.85
CA ASN A 394 -15.88 9.66 -7.81
C ASN A 394 -15.77 10.63 -6.62
N GLU A 395 -14.56 11.02 -6.23
CA GLU A 395 -14.36 12.02 -5.18
C GLU A 395 -14.86 13.39 -5.64
N VAL A 396 -14.52 13.81 -6.85
CA VAL A 396 -15.01 15.09 -7.43
C VAL A 396 -16.54 15.13 -7.48
N ALA A 397 -17.19 14.02 -7.82
CA ALA A 397 -18.65 13.95 -7.89
C ALA A 397 -19.32 13.98 -6.51
N ALA A 398 -18.64 13.47 -5.48
CA ALA A 398 -19.21 13.33 -4.13
C ALA A 398 -18.84 14.47 -3.18
N ASN A 399 -17.76 15.19 -3.44
CA ASN A 399 -17.19 16.21 -2.55
C ASN A 399 -17.49 17.63 -3.08
N PRO A 400 -18.39 18.39 -2.47
CA PRO A 400 -18.75 19.74 -2.94
C PRO A 400 -17.64 20.79 -2.73
N ASN A 401 -16.51 20.43 -2.10
CA ASN A 401 -15.38 21.30 -1.86
C ASN A 401 -14.25 21.18 -2.91
N LEU A 402 -14.48 20.35 -3.96
CA LEU A 402 -13.57 20.11 -5.09
C LEU A 402 -13.99 20.82 -6.36
#